data_8490318fd02fb8a497a32c683b05649b
#
_entry.id   8490318fd02fb8a497a32c683b05649b
#
_cell.length_a   1.000
_cell.length_b   1.000
_cell.length_c   1.000
_cell.angle_alpha   90.00
_cell.angle_beta   90.00
_cell.angle_gamma   90.00
#
_symmetry.space_group_name_H-M   'P 1'
#
loop_
_entity.id
_entity.type
_entity.pdbx_description
1 polymer ?
#
loop_
_entity_poly.entity_id
_entity_poly.type
_entity_poly.pdbx_seq_one_letter_code
_entity_poly.pdbx_strand_id
1 'polypeptide(L)'
;MIRAEVDSANALGADDSFDQGMPVSFSLKQNYPNPFNPVTTIEFSLLQGGMTDISIYDISGRKVESLLGRRLVSGNHFIKYNASTLPSGMYFYSIVVSGMNGESLFSSTKKMVLMK
;
A
#
# COMPACT_ATOMS: atom_id res chain seq x y z
N MET A 1 -9.85 -6.39 6.33
CA MET A 1 -9.08 -6.84 6.50
C MET A 1 -7.95 -6.83 6.07
N ILE A 2 -7.50 -6.49 6.20
CA ILE A 2 -6.49 -6.71 5.75
C ILE A 2 -6.12 -7.92 6.06
N ARG A 3 -6.33 -8.68 5.77
CA ARG A 3 -6.08 -9.91 6.03
C ARG A 3 -5.17 -10.18 6.59
N ALA A 4 -5.47 -9.72 6.99
CA ALA A 4 -4.87 -9.99 6.96
C ALA A 4 -4.63 -10.59 6.82
N GLU A 5 -4.73 -10.86 6.89
CA GLU A 5 -4.30 -11.44 6.57
C GLU A 5 -3.68 -11.57 6.08
N VAL A 6 -3.55 -11.69 6.55
CA VAL A 6 -2.78 -11.86 6.07
C VAL A 6 -2.34 -12.27 5.75
N ASP A 7 -2.45 -12.79 5.91
CA ASP A 7 -1.80 -13.19 5.57
C ASP A 7 -1.19 -13.52 5.29
N SER A 8 -1.41 -13.92 5.57
CA SER A 8 -0.70 -14.29 5.21
C SER A 8 -0.25 -14.71 4.80
N ALA A 9 -0.47 -15.13 5.03
CA ALA A 9 0.03 -15.54 4.59
C ALA A 9 0.46 -15.87 4.34
N ASN A 10 0.32 -16.39 4.76
CA ASN A 10 0.93 -16.79 4.45
C ASN A 10 1.37 -17.13 4.27
N ALA A 11 1.25 -17.66 4.68
CA ALA A 11 1.74 -18.13 4.48
C ALA A 11 2.25 -18.71 4.12
N LEU A 12 2.29 -19.36 4.52
CA LEU A 12 2.96 -19.93 4.12
C LEU A 12 3.62 -20.24 3.75
N GLY A 13 4.00 -20.70 4.00
CA GLY A 13 4.58 -21.06 3.70
C GLY A 13 5.40 -21.13 3.33
N ALA A 14 5.59 -21.66 3.58
CA ALA A 14 6.33 -21.76 3.24
C ALA A 14 7.09 -21.68 2.71
N ASP A 15 7.22 -21.88 2.97
CA ASP A 15 7.92 -21.74 2.46
C ASP A 15 8.51 -21.37 1.96
N ASP A 16 8.45 -21.60 2.29
CA ASP A 16 8.98 -21.26 1.80
C ASP A 16 9.60 -20.68 1.62
N SER A 17 9.68 -20.94 2.13
CA SER A 17 10.19 -20.46 1.96
C SER A 17 10.77 -19.92 1.90
N PHE A 18 11.00 -19.94 2.42
CA PHE A 18 11.48 -19.48 2.38
C PHE A 18 11.54 -18.75 2.12
N ASP A 19 11.76 -18.71 2.18
CA ASP A 19 11.68 -17.83 1.92
C ASP A 19 10.83 -17.32 1.56
N GLN A 20 10.69 -17.36 1.85
CA GLN A 20 9.79 -16.71 1.57
C GLN A 20 9.42 -15.71 2.24
N GLY A 21 9.53 -15.14 2.27
CA GLY A 21 8.84 -14.41 3.02
C GLY A 21 9.17 -13.12 3.54
N MET A 22 10.24 -12.92 4.10
CA MET A 22 10.61 -11.63 4.65
C MET A 22 11.08 -10.68 3.56
N PRO A 23 10.51 -9.46 3.47
CA PRO A 23 11.00 -8.51 2.48
C PRO A 23 12.43 -8.10 2.78
N VAL A 24 13.21 -7.86 1.72
CA VAL A 24 14.57 -7.41 1.83
C VAL A 24 14.68 -5.89 1.68
N SER A 25 13.57 -5.22 1.47
CA SER A 25 13.53 -3.76 1.33
C SER A 25 12.12 -3.27 1.49
N PHE A 26 11.99 -1.96 1.75
CA PHE A 26 10.70 -1.30 1.62
C PHE A 26 10.34 -1.20 0.16
N SER A 27 9.07 -1.33 -0.18
CA SER A 27 8.62 -1.13 -1.56
C SER A 27 7.16 -0.74 -1.60
N LEU A 28 6.80 -0.01 -2.64
CA LEU A 28 5.41 0.28 -2.99
C LEU A 28 5.24 -0.15 -4.43
N LYS A 29 4.32 -1.07 -4.67
CA LYS A 29 4.11 -1.61 -6.00
C LYS A 29 3.06 -0.82 -6.75
N GLN A 30 3.08 -0.95 -8.07
CA GLN A 30 2.05 -0.37 -8.91
C GLN A 30 0.72 -1.04 -8.58
N ASN A 31 -0.33 -0.26 -8.43
CA ASN A 31 -1.66 -0.80 -8.16
C ASN A 31 -2.11 -1.71 -9.29
N TYR A 32 -2.93 -2.70 -8.98
CA TYR A 32 -3.37 -3.67 -9.97
C TYR A 32 -4.83 -4.01 -9.71
N PRO A 33 -5.66 -3.93 -10.72
CA PRO A 33 -5.38 -3.49 -12.09
C PRO A 33 -5.15 -1.99 -12.19
N ASN A 34 -4.50 -1.57 -13.29
CA ASN A 34 -4.27 -0.17 -13.58
C ASN A 34 -4.24 -0.03 -15.11
N PRO A 35 -5.20 0.64 -15.76
CA PRO A 35 -6.32 1.38 -15.15
C PRO A 35 -7.28 0.47 -14.40
N PHE A 36 -8.07 1.03 -13.50
CA PHE A 36 -8.97 0.25 -12.67
C PHE A 36 -10.38 0.84 -12.69
N ASN A 37 -11.39 0.01 -12.33
CA ASN A 37 -12.79 0.41 -12.39
C ASN A 37 -13.63 -0.45 -11.45
N PRO A 38 -14.05 0.03 -10.33
CA PRO A 38 -13.48 1.11 -9.55
C PRO A 38 -12.57 0.59 -8.43
N VAL A 39 -12.23 -0.71 -8.44
CA VAL A 39 -11.49 -1.36 -7.37
C VAL A 39 -10.09 -1.72 -7.86
N THR A 40 -9.11 -1.47 -7.03
CA THR A 40 -7.74 -1.83 -7.31
C THR A 40 -7.07 -2.30 -6.02
N THR A 41 -5.94 -2.98 -6.15
CA THR A 41 -5.16 -3.45 -5.01
C THR A 41 -3.81 -2.75 -5.01
N ILE A 42 -3.41 -2.26 -3.85
CA ILE A 42 -2.11 -1.63 -3.63
C ILE A 42 -1.32 -2.55 -2.72
N GLU A 43 -0.17 -3.03 -3.21
CA GLU A 43 0.72 -3.89 -2.44
C GLU A 43 1.96 -3.13 -2.04
N PHE A 44 2.45 -3.40 -0.86
CA PHE A 44 3.66 -2.77 -0.36
C PHE A 44 4.37 -3.69 0.62
N SER A 45 5.66 -3.46 0.81
CA SER A 45 6.48 -4.25 1.71
C SER A 45 7.17 -3.35 2.71
N LEU A 46 7.24 -3.80 3.95
CA LEU A 46 7.93 -3.10 5.03
C LEU A 46 9.12 -3.92 5.48
N LEU A 47 10.32 -3.36 5.35
CA LEU A 47 11.54 -4.00 5.85
C LEU A 47 11.49 -4.10 7.37
N GLN A 48 10.98 -3.06 8.02
CA GLN A 48 10.75 -3.07 9.45
C GLN A 48 9.43 -2.38 9.74
N GLY A 49 8.83 -2.69 10.89
CA GLY A 49 7.56 -2.13 11.28
C GLY A 49 7.64 -0.65 11.54
N GLY A 50 6.52 0.03 11.40
CA GLY A 50 6.44 1.46 11.64
C GLY A 50 5.05 2.00 11.41
N MET A 51 4.88 3.28 11.73
CA MET A 51 3.64 3.98 11.45
C MET A 51 3.55 4.17 9.94
N THR A 52 2.49 3.63 9.36
CA THR A 52 2.34 3.59 7.91
C THR A 52 1.11 4.38 7.51
N ASP A 53 1.33 5.38 6.63
CA ASP A 53 0.25 6.20 6.08
C ASP A 53 0.19 5.99 4.58
N ILE A 54 -1.01 5.74 4.07
CA ILE A 54 -1.24 5.67 2.63
C ILE A 54 -2.39 6.60 2.31
N SER A 55 -2.16 7.50 1.37
CA SER A 55 -3.13 8.54 1.01
C SER A 55 -3.23 8.68 -0.50
N ILE A 56 -4.39 9.14 -0.94
CA ILE A 56 -4.69 9.37 -2.36
C ILE A 56 -4.71 10.88 -2.60
N TYR A 57 -4.10 11.30 -3.71
CA TYR A 57 -4.03 12.70 -4.11
C TYR A 57 -4.53 12.86 -5.53
N ASP A 58 -5.15 14.01 -5.81
CA ASP A 58 -5.55 14.34 -7.18
C ASP A 58 -4.37 14.97 -7.93
N ILE A 59 -4.59 15.35 -9.19
CA ILE A 59 -3.51 15.86 -10.03
C ILE A 59 -2.99 17.22 -9.57
N SER A 60 -3.75 17.92 -8.73
CA SER A 60 -3.29 19.20 -8.18
C SER A 60 -2.43 19.00 -6.93
N GLY A 61 -2.31 17.75 -6.46
CA GLY A 61 -1.55 17.47 -5.25
C GLY A 61 -2.37 17.53 -3.98
N ARG A 62 -3.69 17.69 -4.10
CA ARG A 62 -4.56 17.78 -2.94
C ARG A 62 -4.94 16.38 -2.48
N LYS A 63 -4.86 16.14 -1.17
CA LYS A 63 -5.27 14.86 -0.60
C LYS A 63 -6.77 14.72 -0.71
N VAL A 64 -7.21 13.63 -1.33
CA VAL A 64 -8.65 13.37 -1.49
C VAL A 64 -9.13 12.28 -0.55
N GLU A 65 -8.23 11.41 -0.07
CA GLU A 65 -8.63 10.35 0.84
C GLU A 65 -7.42 9.77 1.55
N SER A 66 -7.60 9.35 2.81
CA SER A 66 -6.60 8.63 3.56
C SER A 66 -7.04 7.18 3.65
N LEU A 67 -6.21 6.25 3.18
CA LEU A 67 -6.56 4.83 3.15
C LEU A 67 -6.08 4.09 4.39
N LEU A 68 -4.97 4.51 4.96
CA LEU A 68 -4.35 3.81 6.06
C LEU A 68 -3.55 4.80 6.89
N GLY A 69 -3.63 4.66 8.20
CA GLY A 69 -2.85 5.49 9.11
C GLY A 69 -2.71 4.76 10.43
N ARG A 70 -1.82 3.76 10.47
CA ARG A 70 -1.62 3.00 11.69
C ARG A 70 -0.29 2.26 11.63
N ARG A 71 0.13 1.76 12.77
CA ARG A 71 1.36 0.99 12.86
C ARG A 71 1.16 -0.40 12.26
N LEU A 72 2.09 -0.80 11.40
CA LEU A 72 2.10 -2.15 10.82
C LEU A 72 3.43 -2.81 11.14
N VAL A 73 3.41 -4.15 11.15
CA VAL A 73 4.62 -4.94 11.34
C VAL A 73 5.37 -5.09 10.02
N SER A 74 6.62 -5.50 10.08
CA SER A 74 7.39 -5.82 8.88
C SER A 74 6.69 -6.94 8.11
N GLY A 75 6.86 -6.97 6.80
CA GLY A 75 6.26 -7.99 5.96
C GLY A 75 5.63 -7.42 4.73
N ASN A 76 4.92 -8.29 4.01
CA ASN A 76 4.19 -7.92 2.81
C ASN A 76 2.74 -7.63 3.17
N HIS A 77 2.23 -6.54 2.63
CA HIS A 77 0.87 -6.08 2.93
C HIS A 77 0.15 -5.69 1.65
N PHE A 78 -1.17 -5.64 1.73
CA PHE A 78 -1.94 -5.09 0.62
C PHE A 78 -3.21 -4.41 1.15
N ILE A 79 -3.75 -3.50 0.34
CA ILE A 79 -5.01 -2.82 0.60
C ILE A 79 -5.84 -2.90 -0.66
N LYS A 80 -7.12 -3.21 -0.52
CA LYS A 80 -8.07 -3.04 -1.62
C LYS A 80 -8.70 -1.67 -1.50
N TYR A 81 -8.72 -0.95 -2.61
CA TYR A 81 -9.27 0.39 -2.65
C TYR A 81 -10.42 0.47 -3.64
N ASN A 82 -11.55 0.99 -3.17
CA ASN A 82 -12.73 1.20 -3.99
C ASN A 82 -12.93 2.70 -4.16
N ALA A 83 -12.70 3.18 -5.38
CA ALA A 83 -12.75 4.60 -5.71
C ALA A 83 -14.08 4.98 -6.36
N SER A 84 -15.17 4.31 -6.00
CA SER A 84 -16.46 4.55 -6.65
C SER A 84 -16.98 5.96 -6.45
N THR A 85 -16.50 6.67 -5.42
CA THR A 85 -16.94 8.05 -5.16
C THR A 85 -16.12 9.09 -5.90
N LEU A 86 -15.04 8.69 -6.57
CA LEU A 86 -14.18 9.63 -7.28
C LEU A 86 -14.53 9.66 -8.76
N PRO A 87 -14.38 10.81 -9.43
CA PRO A 87 -14.51 10.87 -10.88
C PRO A 87 -13.37 10.16 -11.56
N SER A 88 -13.62 9.70 -12.79
CA SER A 88 -12.57 9.11 -13.62
C SER A 88 -11.44 10.11 -13.79
N GLY A 89 -10.22 9.63 -13.82
CA GLY A 89 -9.08 10.49 -13.99
C GLY A 89 -7.81 9.90 -13.42
N MET A 90 -6.80 10.73 -13.37
CA MET A 90 -5.49 10.35 -12.87
C MET A 90 -5.35 10.78 -11.42
N TYR A 91 -4.79 9.88 -10.60
CA TYR A 91 -4.56 10.12 -9.19
C TYR A 91 -3.17 9.61 -8.81
N PHE A 92 -2.72 10.02 -7.63
CA PHE A 92 -1.48 9.52 -7.07
C PHE A 92 -1.77 8.88 -5.74
N TYR A 93 -1.05 7.83 -5.39
CA TYR A 93 -1.10 7.30 -4.04
C TYR A 93 0.32 7.29 -3.48
N SER A 94 0.41 7.57 -2.20
CA SER A 94 1.67 7.77 -1.53
C SER A 94 1.70 6.98 -0.25
N ILE A 95 2.84 6.37 0.05
CA ILE A 95 3.08 5.70 1.32
C ILE A 95 4.18 6.46 2.06
N VAL A 96 4.00 6.62 3.37
CA VAL A 96 5.03 7.15 4.25
C VAL A 96 5.11 6.22 5.45
N VAL A 97 6.31 5.71 5.73
CA VAL A 97 6.54 4.85 6.89
C VAL A 97 7.48 5.58 7.82
N SER A 98 7.07 5.72 9.09
CA SER A 98 7.82 6.44 10.09
C SER A 98 8.20 5.51 11.23
N GLY A 99 9.39 5.73 11.81
CA GLY A 99 9.85 4.97 12.95
C GLY A 99 9.30 5.50 14.26
N MET A 100 9.75 4.90 15.36
CA MET A 100 9.22 5.21 16.69
C MET A 100 9.45 6.65 17.11
N ASN A 101 10.52 7.26 16.62
CA ASN A 101 10.84 8.65 16.95
C ASN A 101 10.37 9.62 15.88
N GLY A 102 9.51 9.17 14.98
CA GLY A 102 9.00 10.02 13.92
C GLY A 102 9.93 10.16 12.73
N GLU A 103 11.07 9.45 12.73
CA GLU A 103 12.00 9.52 11.60
C GLU A 103 11.38 8.86 10.37
N SER A 104 11.71 9.38 9.20
CA SER A 104 11.20 8.81 7.96
C SER A 104 12.02 7.58 7.60
N LEU A 105 11.35 6.43 7.51
CA LEU A 105 11.99 5.18 7.12
C LEU A 105 11.87 4.94 5.62
N PHE A 106 10.77 5.40 5.03
CA PHE A 106 10.49 5.13 3.62
C PHE A 106 9.35 6.01 3.15
N SER A 107 9.43 6.48 1.92
CA SER A 107 8.30 7.12 1.26
C SER A 107 8.37 6.86 -0.22
N SER A 108 7.21 6.77 -0.86
CA SER A 108 7.13 6.52 -2.29
C SER A 108 5.77 6.94 -2.80
N THR A 109 5.71 7.35 -4.05
CA THR A 109 4.46 7.80 -4.67
C THR A 109 4.35 7.16 -6.05
N LYS A 110 3.15 6.72 -6.39
CA LYS A 110 2.89 6.14 -7.70
C LYS A 110 1.59 6.71 -8.27
N LYS A 111 1.49 6.61 -9.58
CA LYS A 111 0.33 7.10 -10.32
C LYS A 111 -0.64 5.96 -10.57
N MET A 112 -1.94 6.27 -10.53
CA MET A 112 -2.98 5.32 -10.89
C MET A 112 -4.02 6.01 -11.74
N VAL A 113 -4.71 5.23 -12.57
CA VAL A 113 -5.71 5.77 -13.50
C VAL A 113 -7.04 5.07 -13.22
N LEU A 114 -8.05 5.87 -12.89
CA LEU A 114 -9.42 5.40 -12.65
C LEU A 114 -10.23 5.64 -13.93
N MET A 115 -10.76 4.56 -14.48
CA MET A 115 -11.57 4.61 -15.70
C MET A 115 -12.89 3.94 -15.43
N LYS A 116 -13.89 4.74 -15.14
CA LYS A 116 -15.24 4.22 -14.91
C LYS A 116 -15.99 4.04 -16.20
#